data_56f1cf8ac812462621cb4feee2f568a8
#
_entry.id   56f1cf8ac812462621cb4feee2f568a8
#
_cell.length_a   1.000
_cell.length_b   1.000
_cell.length_c   1.000
_cell.angle_alpha   90.00
_cell.angle_beta   90.00
_cell.angle_gamma   90.00
#
_symmetry.space_group_name_H-M   'P 1'
#
loop_
_entity.id
_entity.type
_entity.pdbx_description
1 polymer ?
#
loop_
_entity_poly.entity_id
_entity_poly.type
_entity_poly.pdbx_seq_one_letter_code
_entity_poly.pdbx_strand_id
1 'polypeptide(L)'
;MVDVNGVRLHIAEQGDGPLVVLLHGFPESWHSWHHQFGPLAEAGFRVVAPDQRGYGRSDHPDEVDAYTIFHLVGDVVGLVRALGEEKAFVVGHDWGAPVAWHTALLRPDMVLGVAGLSVPPPFRGTQPPLATMDKRFGGRFYWNYFNRPGVADAEFGRDVRTTLRKFFYSASGSAPRTGG
;
A
#
# COMPACT_ATOMS: atom_id res chain seq x y z
N MET A 1 -4.15 -11.78 -12.97
CA MET A 1 -5.29 -10.85 -12.69
C MET A 1 -6.31 -11.60 -11.87
N VAL A 2 -6.79 -10.98 -10.80
CA VAL A 2 -7.76 -11.56 -9.86
C VAL A 2 -8.89 -10.57 -9.66
N ASP A 3 -10.14 -11.02 -9.84
CA ASP A 3 -11.33 -10.18 -9.64
C ASP A 3 -11.69 -10.15 -8.15
N VAL A 4 -11.70 -8.98 -7.56
CA VAL A 4 -11.96 -8.76 -6.14
C VAL A 4 -12.71 -7.46 -5.93
N ASN A 5 -13.71 -7.44 -5.06
CA ASN A 5 -14.33 -6.21 -4.55
C ASN A 5 -14.63 -5.14 -5.64
N GLY A 6 -15.06 -5.60 -6.82
CA GLY A 6 -15.44 -4.74 -7.94
C GLY A 6 -14.28 -4.19 -8.78
N VAL A 7 -13.06 -4.66 -8.58
CA VAL A 7 -11.86 -4.33 -9.37
C VAL A 7 -11.07 -5.59 -9.70
N ARG A 8 -10.23 -5.51 -10.74
CA ARG A 8 -9.26 -6.57 -11.06
C ARG A 8 -7.89 -6.15 -10.58
N LEU A 9 -7.28 -6.96 -9.73
CA LEU A 9 -5.93 -6.74 -9.27
C LEU A 9 -4.93 -7.59 -10.07
N HIS A 10 -3.87 -6.96 -10.51
CA HIS A 10 -2.67 -7.65 -10.95
C HIS A 10 -1.93 -8.16 -9.71
N ILE A 11 -1.49 -9.42 -9.74
CA ILE A 11 -0.71 -10.01 -8.66
C ILE A 11 0.56 -10.65 -9.19
N ALA A 12 1.61 -10.65 -8.38
CA ALA A 12 2.74 -11.55 -8.48
C ALA A 12 2.63 -12.59 -7.37
N GLU A 13 3.01 -13.83 -7.65
CA GLU A 13 2.86 -14.96 -6.73
C GLU A 13 4.05 -15.90 -6.82
N GLN A 14 4.47 -16.47 -5.67
CA GLN A 14 5.51 -17.48 -5.59
C GLN A 14 5.36 -18.32 -4.32
N GLY A 15 5.74 -19.62 -4.42
CA GLY A 15 5.76 -20.54 -3.30
C GLY A 15 4.40 -21.17 -3.01
N ASP A 16 4.40 -22.09 -2.03
CA ASP A 16 3.26 -22.83 -1.53
C ASP A 16 3.25 -22.79 0.01
N GLY A 17 2.08 -22.95 0.64
CA GLY A 17 1.93 -22.94 2.08
C GLY A 17 1.06 -21.78 2.59
N PRO A 18 1.16 -21.39 3.87
CA PRO A 18 0.36 -20.31 4.43
C PRO A 18 0.53 -19.00 3.65
N LEU A 19 -0.59 -18.35 3.33
CA LEU A 19 -0.60 -17.14 2.50
C LEU A 19 0.01 -15.94 3.24
N VAL A 20 0.91 -15.23 2.55
CA VAL A 20 1.45 -13.92 2.93
C VAL A 20 1.10 -12.90 1.84
N VAL A 21 0.31 -11.89 2.18
CA VAL A 21 -0.02 -10.78 1.28
C VAL A 21 0.89 -9.60 1.56
N LEU A 22 1.61 -9.11 0.53
CA LEU A 22 2.57 -8.01 0.63
C LEU A 22 2.01 -6.76 -0.07
N LEU A 23 1.72 -5.71 0.69
CA LEU A 23 1.10 -4.47 0.22
C LEU A 23 2.15 -3.37 0.08
N HIS A 24 2.35 -2.86 -1.13
CA HIS A 24 3.30 -1.79 -1.44
C HIS A 24 2.79 -0.40 -1.04
N GLY A 25 3.66 0.60 -1.08
CA GLY A 25 3.35 2.00 -0.83
C GLY A 25 3.27 2.87 -2.09
N PHE A 26 3.40 4.17 -1.89
CA PHE A 26 3.44 5.17 -2.95
C PHE A 26 4.89 5.66 -3.19
N PRO A 27 5.33 5.83 -4.42
CA PRO A 27 4.72 5.49 -5.72
C PRO A 27 5.21 4.14 -6.26
N GLU A 28 4.92 3.08 -5.58
CA GLU A 28 5.47 1.75 -5.79
C GLU A 28 4.50 0.82 -6.55
N SER A 29 4.87 -0.46 -6.64
CA SER A 29 4.10 -1.56 -7.20
C SER A 29 4.46 -2.86 -6.49
N TRP A 30 3.86 -3.99 -6.88
CA TRP A 30 4.25 -5.31 -6.40
C TRP A 30 5.77 -5.55 -6.46
N HIS A 31 6.45 -4.94 -7.43
CA HIS A 31 7.88 -5.13 -7.68
C HIS A 31 8.77 -4.67 -6.52
N SER A 32 8.31 -3.76 -5.67
CA SER A 32 9.03 -3.36 -4.45
C SER A 32 9.34 -4.54 -3.53
N TRP A 33 8.54 -5.60 -3.62
CA TRP A 33 8.67 -6.81 -2.82
C TRP A 33 9.47 -7.93 -3.48
N HIS A 34 10.02 -7.72 -4.69
CA HIS A 34 10.62 -8.81 -5.49
C HIS A 34 11.76 -9.57 -4.77
N HIS A 35 12.51 -8.89 -3.88
CA HIS A 35 13.56 -9.54 -3.08
C HIS A 35 13.03 -10.38 -1.92
N GLN A 36 11.79 -10.18 -1.49
CA GLN A 36 11.16 -10.91 -0.41
C GLN A 36 10.51 -12.22 -0.86
N PHE A 37 10.20 -12.35 -2.15
CA PHE A 37 9.54 -13.53 -2.70
C PHE A 37 10.35 -14.81 -2.47
N GLY A 38 11.60 -14.85 -2.92
CA GLY A 38 12.47 -16.01 -2.76
C GLY A 38 12.60 -16.47 -1.31
N PRO A 39 13.10 -15.62 -0.41
CA PRO A 39 13.28 -15.99 1.00
C PRO A 39 12.01 -16.46 1.70
N LEU A 40 10.87 -15.84 1.43
CA LEU A 40 9.59 -16.26 2.02
C LEU A 40 9.08 -17.58 1.44
N ALA A 41 9.21 -17.77 0.12
CA ALA A 41 8.85 -19.03 -0.52
C ALA A 41 9.73 -20.20 -0.04
N GLU A 42 11.02 -19.97 0.11
CA GLU A 42 11.96 -20.96 0.67
C GLU A 42 11.66 -21.27 2.14
N ALA A 43 11.09 -20.32 2.89
CA ALA A 43 10.62 -20.52 4.24
C ALA A 43 9.26 -21.25 4.33
N GLY A 44 8.68 -21.65 3.18
CA GLY A 44 7.44 -22.43 3.09
C GLY A 44 6.18 -21.58 3.14
N PHE A 45 6.22 -20.36 2.63
CA PHE A 45 5.03 -19.51 2.48
C PHE A 45 4.61 -19.37 1.02
N ARG A 46 3.31 -19.22 0.81
CA ARG A 46 2.72 -18.73 -0.44
C ARG A 46 2.70 -17.21 -0.40
N VAL A 47 3.53 -16.57 -1.21
CA VAL A 47 3.72 -15.10 -1.20
C VAL A 47 2.95 -14.49 -2.35
N VAL A 48 2.09 -13.51 -2.06
CA VAL A 48 1.33 -12.78 -3.07
C VAL A 48 1.49 -11.28 -2.85
N ALA A 49 1.91 -10.56 -3.88
CA ALA A 49 1.97 -9.10 -3.87
C ALA A 49 1.06 -8.54 -4.99
N PRO A 50 -0.05 -7.88 -4.65
CA PRO A 50 -0.84 -7.16 -5.64
C PRO A 50 -0.20 -5.83 -6.02
N ASP A 51 -0.42 -5.38 -7.25
CA ASP A 51 -0.54 -3.95 -7.48
C ASP A 51 -1.85 -3.51 -6.83
N GLN A 52 -1.81 -2.62 -5.85
CA GLN A 52 -3.02 -2.17 -5.17
C GLN A 52 -3.92 -1.41 -6.16
N ARG A 53 -5.22 -1.30 -5.85
CA ARG A 53 -6.19 -0.50 -6.62
C ARG A 53 -5.62 0.87 -6.97
N GLY A 54 -5.68 1.28 -8.26
CA GLY A 54 -5.11 2.53 -8.74
C GLY A 54 -3.62 2.48 -9.10
N TYR A 55 -2.95 1.33 -8.94
CA TYR A 55 -1.52 1.18 -9.22
C TYR A 55 -1.24 0.14 -10.31
N GLY A 56 -0.13 0.35 -11.00
CA GLY A 56 0.49 -0.60 -11.90
C GLY A 56 -0.45 -1.13 -12.98
N ARG A 57 -0.75 -2.42 -12.93
CA ARG A 57 -1.62 -3.11 -13.90
C ARG A 57 -3.03 -3.40 -13.35
N SER A 58 -3.30 -3.00 -12.12
CA SER A 58 -4.63 -3.13 -11.52
C SER A 58 -5.59 -2.08 -12.05
N ASP A 59 -6.89 -2.30 -11.89
CA ASP A 59 -7.92 -1.35 -12.29
C ASP A 59 -7.77 -0.02 -11.52
N HIS A 60 -8.15 1.07 -12.19
CA HIS A 60 -8.03 2.46 -11.74
C HIS A 60 -9.41 3.13 -11.78
N PRO A 61 -10.29 2.92 -10.79
CA PRO A 61 -11.57 3.64 -10.73
C PRO A 61 -11.35 5.16 -10.74
N ASP A 62 -12.19 5.88 -11.50
CA ASP A 62 -12.09 7.35 -11.61
C ASP A 62 -12.65 8.08 -10.37
N GLU A 63 -13.55 7.42 -9.63
CA GLU A 63 -14.21 7.98 -8.47
C GLU A 63 -13.28 8.02 -7.27
N VAL A 64 -13.09 9.20 -6.67
CA VAL A 64 -12.27 9.39 -5.46
C VAL A 64 -12.75 8.51 -4.30
N ASP A 65 -14.07 8.36 -4.16
CA ASP A 65 -14.69 7.54 -3.12
C ASP A 65 -14.41 6.05 -3.25
N ALA A 66 -13.93 5.59 -4.41
CA ALA A 66 -13.50 4.20 -4.62
C ALA A 66 -12.19 3.86 -3.89
N TYR A 67 -11.51 4.84 -3.29
CA TYR A 67 -10.19 4.68 -2.64
C TYR A 67 -10.23 4.83 -1.13
N THR A 68 -11.38 4.67 -0.51
CA THR A 68 -11.45 4.70 0.95
C THR A 68 -10.72 3.51 1.56
N ILE A 69 -10.31 3.63 2.82
CA ILE A 69 -9.65 2.53 3.53
C ILE A 69 -10.51 1.25 3.55
N PHE A 70 -11.84 1.38 3.54
CA PHE A 70 -12.76 0.24 3.50
C PHE A 70 -12.71 -0.51 2.16
N HIS A 71 -12.56 0.22 1.05
CA HIS A 71 -12.36 -0.40 -0.26
C HIS A 71 -11.02 -1.14 -0.34
N LEU A 72 -9.95 -0.52 0.15
CA LEU A 72 -8.62 -1.13 0.16
C LEU A 72 -8.56 -2.39 1.04
N VAL A 73 -9.18 -2.35 2.21
CA VAL A 73 -9.34 -3.54 3.07
C VAL A 73 -10.23 -4.60 2.39
N GLY A 74 -11.30 -4.16 1.73
CA GLY A 74 -12.18 -5.03 0.94
C GLY A 74 -11.42 -5.77 -0.16
N ASP A 75 -10.46 -5.10 -0.81
CA ASP A 75 -9.60 -5.72 -1.82
C ASP A 75 -8.73 -6.83 -1.23
N VAL A 76 -8.10 -6.60 -0.07
CA VAL A 76 -7.29 -7.61 0.62
C VAL A 76 -8.15 -8.81 1.01
N VAL A 77 -9.32 -8.55 1.58
CA VAL A 77 -10.28 -9.61 1.96
C VAL A 77 -10.76 -10.42 0.74
N GLY A 78 -11.08 -9.70 -0.35
CA GLY A 78 -11.47 -10.31 -1.63
C GLY A 78 -10.33 -11.14 -2.22
N LEU A 79 -9.10 -10.64 -2.17
CA LEU A 79 -7.92 -11.32 -2.68
C LEU A 79 -7.66 -12.64 -1.92
N VAL A 80 -7.65 -12.61 -0.59
CA VAL A 80 -7.46 -13.81 0.24
C VAL A 80 -8.49 -14.88 -0.15
N ARG A 81 -9.77 -14.52 -0.27
CA ARG A 81 -10.84 -15.44 -0.66
C ARG A 81 -10.71 -15.94 -2.09
N ALA A 82 -10.39 -15.07 -3.03
CA ALA A 82 -10.23 -15.43 -4.44
C ALA A 82 -9.05 -16.38 -4.67
N LEU A 83 -8.04 -16.34 -3.78
CA LEU A 83 -6.91 -17.27 -3.76
C LEU A 83 -7.25 -18.62 -3.10
N GLY A 84 -8.49 -18.80 -2.61
CA GLY A 84 -8.96 -20.02 -1.97
C GLY A 84 -8.60 -20.14 -0.49
N GLU A 85 -8.15 -19.03 0.12
CA GLU A 85 -7.70 -19.03 1.51
C GLU A 85 -8.72 -18.40 2.47
N GLU A 86 -8.76 -18.88 3.69
CA GLU A 86 -9.60 -18.31 4.75
C GLU A 86 -8.83 -17.24 5.55
N LYS A 87 -7.50 -17.40 5.66
CA LYS A 87 -6.64 -16.56 6.49
C LYS A 87 -5.31 -16.28 5.80
N ALA A 88 -4.69 -15.15 6.15
CA ALA A 88 -3.38 -14.77 5.64
C ALA A 88 -2.57 -13.98 6.68
N PHE A 89 -1.25 -13.99 6.51
CA PHE A 89 -0.40 -12.93 7.05
C PHE A 89 -0.51 -11.72 6.12
N VAL A 90 -0.55 -10.51 6.69
CA VAL A 90 -0.64 -9.27 5.90
C VAL A 90 0.53 -8.36 6.27
N VAL A 91 1.34 -8.01 5.29
CA VAL A 91 2.49 -7.13 5.46
C VAL A 91 2.31 -5.91 4.59
N GLY A 92 2.55 -4.72 5.13
CA GLY A 92 2.43 -3.48 4.37
C GLY A 92 3.63 -2.56 4.58
N HIS A 93 4.02 -1.86 3.54
CA HIS A 93 5.04 -0.82 3.58
C HIS A 93 4.43 0.52 3.17
N ASP A 94 4.86 1.63 3.79
CA ASP A 94 4.39 2.98 3.51
C ASP A 94 2.84 3.05 3.50
N TRP A 95 2.18 3.44 2.40
CA TRP A 95 0.71 3.44 2.30
C TRP A 95 0.08 2.03 2.35
N GLY A 96 0.83 0.98 2.09
CA GLY A 96 0.37 -0.41 2.31
C GLY A 96 0.26 -0.77 3.79
N ALA A 97 1.04 -0.13 4.68
CA ALA A 97 1.00 -0.42 6.10
C ALA A 97 -0.35 0.01 6.75
N PRO A 98 -0.92 1.21 6.51
CA PRO A 98 -2.29 1.52 6.93
C PRO A 98 -3.33 0.50 6.48
N VAL A 99 -3.22 0.00 5.24
CA VAL A 99 -4.13 -1.04 4.75
C VAL A 99 -3.96 -2.33 5.53
N ALA A 100 -2.72 -2.77 5.77
CA ALA A 100 -2.43 -3.97 6.57
C ALA A 100 -2.97 -3.85 8.00
N TRP A 101 -2.72 -2.72 8.67
CA TRP A 101 -3.21 -2.46 10.02
C TRP A 101 -4.73 -2.46 10.12
N HIS A 102 -5.42 -1.78 9.16
CA HIS A 102 -6.87 -1.75 9.14
C HIS A 102 -7.48 -3.10 8.76
N THR A 103 -6.80 -3.89 7.92
CA THR A 103 -7.24 -5.26 7.63
C THR A 103 -7.22 -6.10 8.91
N ALA A 104 -6.14 -6.05 9.68
CA ALA A 104 -6.07 -6.76 10.95
C ALA A 104 -7.10 -6.27 11.99
N LEU A 105 -7.36 -4.96 12.02
CA LEU A 105 -8.33 -4.36 12.93
C LEU A 105 -9.78 -4.72 12.58
N LEU A 106 -10.12 -4.67 11.29
CA LEU A 106 -11.50 -4.85 10.81
C LEU A 106 -11.83 -6.32 10.53
N ARG A 107 -10.83 -7.15 10.25
CA ARG A 107 -10.98 -8.58 9.94
C ARG A 107 -9.98 -9.45 10.72
N PRO A 108 -10.00 -9.36 12.07
CA PRO A 108 -9.14 -10.20 12.91
C PRO A 108 -9.39 -11.70 12.74
N ASP A 109 -10.56 -12.06 12.23
CA ASP A 109 -10.93 -13.44 11.89
C ASP A 109 -10.10 -14.01 10.73
N MET A 110 -9.59 -13.16 9.83
CA MET A 110 -8.82 -13.55 8.64
C MET A 110 -7.32 -13.31 8.75
N VAL A 111 -6.86 -12.52 9.70
CA VAL A 111 -5.44 -12.14 9.80
C VAL A 111 -4.72 -13.01 10.81
N LEU A 112 -3.80 -13.87 10.35
CA LEU A 112 -2.92 -14.69 11.17
C LEU A 112 -1.85 -13.87 11.89
N GLY A 113 -1.39 -12.81 11.25
CA GLY A 113 -0.41 -11.87 11.77
C GLY A 113 -0.28 -10.67 10.85
N VAL A 114 0.13 -9.54 11.39
CA VAL A 114 0.30 -8.30 10.63
C VAL A 114 1.66 -7.68 10.90
N ALA A 115 2.31 -7.15 9.85
CA ALA A 115 3.51 -6.34 9.97
C ALA A 115 3.38 -5.06 9.14
N GLY A 116 3.74 -3.93 9.74
CA GLY A 116 3.80 -2.65 9.04
C GLY A 116 5.22 -2.09 9.08
N LEU A 117 5.73 -1.72 7.91
CA LEU A 117 7.05 -1.13 7.73
C LEU A 117 6.87 0.38 7.45
N SER A 118 7.70 1.19 8.07
CA SER A 118 7.74 2.66 7.99
C SER A 118 6.58 3.40 8.65
N VAL A 119 5.38 2.82 8.71
CA VAL A 119 4.20 3.46 9.30
C VAL A 119 3.67 2.62 10.46
N PRO A 120 3.63 3.18 11.68
CA PRO A 120 3.13 2.48 12.87
C PRO A 120 1.61 2.25 12.79
N PRO A 121 1.06 1.36 13.64
CA PRO A 121 -0.39 1.16 13.71
C PRO A 121 -1.10 2.47 14.07
N PRO A 122 -2.31 2.69 13.52
CA PRO A 122 -3.07 3.89 13.80
C PRO A 122 -3.53 3.91 15.26
N PHE A 123 -3.22 4.98 15.96
CA PHE A 123 -3.79 5.25 17.29
C PHE A 123 -5.01 6.16 17.15
N ARG A 124 -6.01 5.94 18.00
CA ARG A 124 -7.14 6.87 18.09
C ARG A 124 -6.63 8.21 18.60
N GLY A 125 -6.65 9.21 17.74
CA GLY A 125 -6.42 10.61 18.10
C GLY A 125 -7.74 11.32 18.42
N THR A 126 -7.64 12.44 19.12
CA THR A 126 -8.78 13.33 19.41
C THR A 126 -9.08 14.28 18.25
N GLN A 127 -8.20 14.37 17.28
CA GLN A 127 -8.29 15.25 16.12
C GLN A 127 -8.14 14.43 14.81
N PRO A 128 -8.77 14.90 13.71
CA PRO A 128 -8.55 14.32 12.39
C PRO A 128 -7.06 14.32 12.03
N PRO A 129 -6.55 13.27 11.35
CA PRO A 129 -5.13 13.15 10.97
C PRO A 129 -4.60 14.37 10.20
N LEU A 130 -5.36 14.88 9.23
CA LEU A 130 -4.97 16.07 8.45
C LEU A 130 -4.79 17.29 9.34
N ALA A 131 -5.73 17.56 10.24
CA ALA A 131 -5.63 18.71 11.16
C ALA A 131 -4.39 18.60 12.09
N THR A 132 -4.05 17.38 12.51
CA THR A 132 -2.85 17.11 13.30
C THR A 132 -1.58 17.39 12.49
N MET A 133 -1.54 16.96 11.23
CA MET A 133 -0.41 17.21 10.33
C MET A 133 -0.27 18.69 9.96
N ASP A 134 -1.38 19.38 9.73
CA ASP A 134 -1.40 20.83 9.50
C ASP A 134 -0.81 21.62 10.67
N LYS A 135 -1.23 21.29 11.88
CA LYS A 135 -0.70 21.91 13.09
C LYS A 135 0.80 21.66 13.25
N ARG A 136 1.28 20.46 12.92
CA ARG A 136 2.69 20.06 13.07
C ARG A 136 3.59 20.65 12.01
N PHE A 137 3.12 20.76 10.77
CA PHE A 137 3.93 21.10 9.59
C PHE A 137 3.52 22.42 8.92
N GLY A 138 2.61 23.21 9.54
CA GLY A 138 2.19 24.52 9.03
C GLY A 138 1.56 24.45 7.63
N GLY A 139 0.72 23.44 7.36
CA GLY A 139 0.06 23.24 6.06
C GLY A 139 0.96 22.72 4.94
N ARG A 140 2.24 22.50 5.20
CA ARG A 140 3.24 22.06 4.19
C ARG A 140 3.38 20.53 4.08
N PHE A 141 2.57 19.77 4.81
CA PHE A 141 2.63 18.33 4.70
C PHE A 141 2.03 17.86 3.37
N TYR A 142 2.68 16.90 2.72
CA TYR A 142 2.35 16.45 1.37
C TYR A 142 0.90 15.94 1.21
N TRP A 143 0.26 15.48 2.29
CA TRP A 143 -1.14 15.07 2.23
C TRP A 143 -2.06 16.20 1.75
N ASN A 144 -1.83 17.45 2.16
CA ASN A 144 -2.61 18.60 1.70
C ASN A 144 -2.47 18.85 0.21
N TYR A 145 -1.29 18.56 -0.32
CA TYR A 145 -1.04 18.67 -1.76
C TYR A 145 -1.73 17.54 -2.53
N PHE A 146 -1.61 16.31 -2.08
CA PHE A 146 -2.19 15.13 -2.74
C PHE A 146 -3.72 15.08 -2.62
N ASN A 147 -4.29 15.62 -1.56
CA ASN A 147 -5.75 15.71 -1.39
C ASN A 147 -6.43 16.81 -2.24
N ARG A 148 -5.70 17.41 -3.16
CA ARG A 148 -6.27 18.32 -4.20
C ARG A 148 -6.35 17.57 -5.51
N PRO A 149 -7.55 17.04 -5.91
CA PRO A 149 -7.68 16.26 -7.12
C PRO A 149 -7.12 16.99 -8.34
N GLY A 150 -6.35 16.28 -9.16
CA GLY A 150 -5.76 16.79 -10.39
C GLY A 150 -4.49 17.64 -10.23
N VAL A 151 -4.17 18.15 -9.04
CA VAL A 151 -3.00 19.03 -8.84
C VAL A 151 -1.70 18.26 -8.91
N ALA A 152 -1.57 17.21 -8.09
CA ALA A 152 -0.40 16.33 -8.11
C ALA A 152 -0.28 15.60 -9.45
N ASP A 153 -1.40 15.13 -10.00
CA ASP A 153 -1.44 14.42 -11.29
C ASP A 153 -0.90 15.28 -12.42
N ALA A 154 -1.33 16.55 -12.49
CA ALA A 154 -0.88 17.49 -13.51
C ALA A 154 0.63 17.81 -13.40
N GLU A 155 1.18 17.85 -12.19
CA GLU A 155 2.60 18.10 -11.98
C GLU A 155 3.43 16.85 -12.29
N PHE A 156 3.08 15.71 -11.69
CA PHE A 156 3.87 14.48 -11.76
C PHE A 156 3.77 13.81 -13.14
N GLY A 157 2.64 13.98 -13.82
CA GLY A 157 2.41 13.46 -15.15
C GLY A 157 3.18 14.17 -16.27
N ARG A 158 3.77 15.36 -16.04
CA ARG A 158 4.55 16.09 -17.05
C ARG A 158 5.78 15.30 -17.52
N ASP A 159 6.48 14.67 -16.59
CA ASP A 159 7.60 13.76 -16.86
C ASP A 159 7.65 12.69 -15.75
N VAL A 160 6.87 11.64 -15.95
CA VAL A 160 6.73 10.54 -14.98
C VAL A 160 8.08 9.91 -14.64
N ARG A 161 8.97 9.73 -15.64
CA ARG A 161 10.30 9.14 -15.41
C ARG A 161 11.15 9.98 -14.46
N THR A 162 11.22 11.29 -14.69
CA THR A 162 11.95 12.20 -13.82
C THR A 162 11.30 12.31 -12.45
N THR A 163 9.98 12.34 -12.38
CA THR A 163 9.24 12.34 -11.12
C THR A 163 9.58 11.12 -10.28
N LEU A 164 9.44 9.92 -10.82
CA LEU A 164 9.74 8.67 -10.10
C LEU A 164 11.22 8.60 -9.68
N ARG A 165 12.16 9.00 -10.55
CA ARG A 165 13.58 9.06 -10.20
C ARG A 165 13.84 9.97 -9.00
N LYS A 166 13.21 11.14 -8.96
CA LYS A 166 13.35 12.07 -7.83
C LYS A 166 12.78 11.49 -6.55
N PHE A 167 11.59 10.88 -6.60
CA PHE A 167 10.99 10.23 -5.44
C PHE A 167 11.88 9.12 -4.88
N PHE A 168 12.24 8.15 -5.70
CA PHE A 168 13.06 7.01 -5.26
C PHE A 168 14.46 7.44 -4.81
N TYR A 169 15.09 8.39 -5.51
CA TYR A 169 16.39 8.90 -5.10
C TYR A 169 16.31 9.62 -3.75
N SER A 170 15.35 10.52 -3.56
CA SER A 170 15.22 11.29 -2.31
C SER A 170 14.92 10.41 -1.09
N ALA A 171 14.22 9.29 -1.30
CA ALA A 171 13.91 8.31 -0.26
C ALA A 171 15.01 7.26 -0.05
N SER A 172 16.03 7.23 -0.91
CA SER A 172 17.11 6.24 -0.84
C SER A 172 18.21 6.65 0.15
N GLY A 173 18.96 5.66 0.64
CA GLY A 173 20.17 5.89 1.42
C GLY A 173 21.32 6.56 0.66
N SER A 174 21.21 6.67 -0.69
CA SER A 174 22.20 7.34 -1.55
C SER A 174 21.96 8.84 -1.67
N ALA A 175 20.80 9.35 -1.25
CA ALA A 175 20.55 10.79 -1.25
C ALA A 175 21.37 11.48 -0.16
N PRO A 176 21.96 12.69 -0.44
CA PRO A 176 22.57 13.48 0.59
C PRO A 176 21.56 13.78 1.70
N ARG A 177 21.94 13.50 2.94
CA ARG A 177 21.12 13.93 4.08
C ARG A 177 21.23 15.46 4.16
N THR A 178 20.20 16.15 3.71
CA THR A 178 20.05 17.57 4.03
C THR A 178 19.86 17.63 5.54
N GLY A 179 20.84 18.23 6.23
CA GLY A 179 20.82 18.37 7.69
C GLY A 179 19.48 18.95 8.16
N GLY A 180 18.92 18.35 9.21
CA GLY A 180 17.74 18.86 9.89
C GLY A 180 18.04 20.13 10.67
#